data_3352b55c9e55d34dfc062dfbb8eefb33
#
_entry.id   3352b55c9e55d34dfc062dfbb8eefb33
#
_cell.length_a   1.000
_cell.length_b   1.000
_cell.length_c   1.000
_cell.angle_alpha   90.00
_cell.angle_beta   90.00
_cell.angle_gamma   90.00
#
_symmetry.space_group_name_H-M   'P 1'
#
loop_
_entity.id
_entity.type
_entity.pdbx_description
1 polymer ?
#
loop_
_entity_poly.entity_id
_entity_poly.type
_entity_poly.pdbx_seq_one_letter_code
_entity_poly.pdbx_strand_id
1 'polypeptide(L)'
;MQSGTLRSPITDAHVRAVLDRLIATYRRPVGGSPIHNPDMSRDPHDYAEYGFSIYPEQGDLIYLLCRGMRATRVVDFATSIGMSTLYFAAAVRDNGGGTVIGSELVPKKVATARRNLADAGLADYADIREGDARQTLRDLGGPVDFALMDGWPTDQAPSLAREVVEIVAPQIRTGGFVVNDNAEADFLEFVRDPANGFISVSLPLKGNTELCVKVS
;
A
#
# COMPACT_ATOMS: atom_id res chain seq x y z
N MET A 1 11.99 27.73 -10.29
CA MET A 1 10.94 26.78 -10.75
C MET A 1 9.70 27.06 -9.93
N GLN A 2 8.61 27.49 -10.57
CA GLN A 2 7.33 27.68 -9.88
C GLN A 2 6.86 26.33 -9.34
N SER A 3 6.58 26.22 -8.06
CA SER A 3 5.89 25.06 -7.48
C SER A 3 4.45 25.07 -8.00
N GLY A 4 4.25 24.52 -9.19
CA GLY A 4 2.91 24.19 -9.63
C GLY A 4 2.36 23.19 -8.61
N THR A 5 1.24 23.52 -7.98
CA THR A 5 0.50 22.60 -7.13
C THR A 5 0.23 21.35 -7.96
N LEU A 6 0.88 20.24 -7.61
CA LEU A 6 0.63 18.95 -8.27
C LEU A 6 -0.87 18.67 -8.16
N ARG A 7 -1.55 18.58 -9.29
CA ARG A 7 -2.99 18.37 -9.34
C ARG A 7 -3.25 16.87 -9.28
N SER A 8 -3.80 16.40 -8.14
CA SER A 8 -4.21 15.00 -8.01
C SER A 8 -5.21 14.60 -9.10
N PRO A 9 -5.10 13.39 -9.66
CA PRO A 9 -6.07 12.84 -10.61
C PRO A 9 -7.43 12.53 -9.97
N ILE A 10 -7.51 12.42 -8.63
CA ILE A 10 -8.77 12.21 -7.92
C ILE A 10 -9.56 13.51 -7.90
N THR A 11 -10.75 13.51 -8.48
CA THR A 11 -11.63 14.69 -8.58
C THR A 11 -12.73 14.72 -7.53
N ASP A 12 -13.02 13.60 -6.87
CA ASP A 12 -14.02 13.51 -5.81
C ASP A 12 -13.64 14.37 -4.61
N ALA A 13 -14.50 15.33 -4.25
CA ALA A 13 -14.22 16.31 -3.21
C ALA A 13 -14.15 15.70 -1.79
N HIS A 14 -14.94 14.65 -1.52
CA HIS A 14 -14.94 13.97 -0.22
C HIS A 14 -13.64 13.18 -0.03
N VAL A 15 -13.24 12.41 -1.03
CA VAL A 15 -11.98 11.67 -1.00
C VAL A 15 -10.81 12.63 -0.84
N ARG A 16 -10.78 13.73 -1.61
CA ARG A 16 -9.73 14.74 -1.51
C ARG A 16 -9.66 15.39 -0.13
N ALA A 17 -10.81 15.76 0.45
CA ALA A 17 -10.84 16.36 1.77
C ALA A 17 -10.25 15.44 2.85
N VAL A 18 -10.49 14.13 2.77
CA VAL A 18 -9.90 13.15 3.68
C VAL A 18 -8.39 13.00 3.44
N LEU A 19 -7.96 12.89 2.18
CA LEU A 19 -6.53 12.82 1.83
C LEU A 19 -5.78 14.08 2.30
N ASP A 20 -6.30 15.27 2.02
CA ASP A 20 -5.71 16.56 2.43
C ASP A 20 -5.62 16.65 3.96
N ARG A 21 -6.66 16.22 4.69
CA ARG A 21 -6.65 16.14 6.15
C ARG A 21 -5.54 15.21 6.64
N LEU A 22 -5.41 14.02 6.07
CA LEU A 22 -4.39 13.06 6.48
C LEU A 22 -2.98 13.60 6.21
N ILE A 23 -2.74 14.21 5.06
CA ILE A 23 -1.46 14.84 4.71
C ILE A 23 -1.12 15.94 5.70
N ALA A 24 -2.09 16.81 6.05
CA ALA A 24 -1.90 17.94 6.97
C ALA A 24 -1.69 17.50 8.43
N THR A 25 -2.33 16.40 8.86
CA THR A 25 -2.31 15.92 10.24
C THR A 25 -1.36 14.78 10.50
N TYR A 26 -0.67 14.32 9.47
CA TYR A 26 0.27 13.20 9.55
C TYR A 26 1.37 13.48 10.57
N ARG A 27 1.40 12.66 11.62
CA ARG A 27 2.42 12.73 12.66
C ARG A 27 3.51 11.70 12.39
N ARG A 28 4.75 12.15 12.39
CA ARG A 28 5.93 11.28 12.41
C ARG A 28 6.50 11.23 13.83
N PRO A 29 7.06 10.08 14.27
CA PRO A 29 7.74 10.01 15.54
C PRO A 29 8.92 10.98 15.60
N VAL A 30 9.23 11.47 16.81
CA VAL A 30 10.47 12.18 17.05
C VAL A 30 11.64 11.23 16.80
N GLY A 31 12.62 11.65 16.01
CA GLY A 31 13.73 10.78 15.57
C GLY A 31 13.55 10.16 14.19
N GLY A 32 12.41 10.42 13.53
CA GLY A 32 12.17 9.98 12.15
C GLY A 32 11.38 8.68 12.04
N SER A 33 11.67 7.89 11.01
CA SER A 33 11.04 6.58 10.80
C SER A 33 11.89 5.45 11.39
N PRO A 34 11.30 4.43 12.02
CA PRO A 34 12.02 3.24 12.46
C PRO A 34 12.72 2.51 11.29
N ILE A 35 12.26 2.70 10.06
CA ILE A 35 12.93 2.17 8.86
C ILE A 35 14.38 2.67 8.74
N HIS A 36 14.62 3.93 9.14
CA HIS A 36 15.92 4.59 8.97
C HIS A 36 16.68 4.82 10.28
N ASN A 37 16.09 4.45 11.42
CA ASN A 37 16.69 4.64 12.72
C ASN A 37 16.72 3.33 13.53
N PRO A 38 17.89 2.67 13.65
CA PRO A 38 17.99 1.40 14.35
C PRO A 38 17.74 1.49 15.86
N ASP A 39 17.82 2.70 16.45
CA ASP A 39 17.59 2.90 17.89
C ASP A 39 16.10 2.99 18.24
N MET A 40 15.22 3.01 17.25
CA MET A 40 13.77 3.05 17.45
C MET A 40 13.20 1.63 17.62
N SER A 41 12.10 1.53 18.38
CA SER A 41 11.37 0.26 18.55
C SER A 41 10.98 -0.36 17.21
N ARG A 42 11.07 -1.69 17.13
CA ARG A 42 10.57 -2.47 15.99
C ARG A 42 9.15 -2.99 16.20
N ASP A 43 8.59 -2.79 17.39
CA ASP A 43 7.20 -3.16 17.64
C ASP A 43 6.26 -2.12 17.01
N PRO A 44 5.43 -2.49 16.00
CA PRO A 44 4.49 -1.57 15.36
C PRO A 44 3.43 -1.03 16.32
N HIS A 45 3.15 -1.70 17.44
CA HIS A 45 2.20 -1.24 18.46
C HIS A 45 2.65 0.03 19.17
N ASP A 46 3.96 0.25 19.30
CA ASP A 46 4.53 1.49 19.88
C ASP A 46 4.21 2.72 19.02
N TYR A 47 3.78 2.51 17.79
CA TYR A 47 3.46 3.55 16.81
C TYR A 47 1.97 3.62 16.49
N ALA A 48 1.11 3.18 17.39
CA ALA A 48 -0.35 3.18 17.17
C ALA A 48 -0.94 4.58 16.90
N GLU A 49 -0.27 5.65 17.40
CA GLU A 49 -0.69 7.04 17.22
C GLU A 49 -0.12 7.70 15.96
N TYR A 50 0.79 7.01 15.26
CA TYR A 50 1.48 7.57 14.11
C TYR A 50 0.98 6.92 12.82
N GLY A 51 0.81 7.72 11.77
CA GLY A 51 0.60 7.21 10.43
C GLY A 51 1.94 7.07 9.71
N PHE A 52 2.20 5.92 9.12
CA PHE A 52 3.24 5.75 8.12
C PHE A 52 2.54 5.55 6.79
N SER A 53 2.92 6.30 5.77
CA SER A 53 2.13 6.33 4.55
C SER A 53 3.01 6.59 3.33
N ILE A 54 2.51 6.14 2.20
CA ILE A 54 3.04 6.54 0.90
C ILE A 54 2.95 8.06 0.73
N TYR A 55 3.77 8.60 -0.16
CA TYR A 55 3.67 10.01 -0.53
C TYR A 55 2.51 10.24 -1.52
N PRO A 56 1.96 11.47 -1.61
CA PRO A 56 0.87 11.79 -2.53
C PRO A 56 1.14 11.40 -3.98
N GLU A 57 2.38 11.57 -4.45
CA GLU A 57 2.80 11.23 -5.81
C GLU A 57 2.74 9.72 -6.07
N GLN A 58 3.06 8.91 -5.07
CA GLN A 58 2.88 7.45 -5.15
C GLN A 58 1.40 7.09 -5.16
N GLY A 59 0.60 7.79 -4.33
CA GLY A 59 -0.85 7.63 -4.30
C GLY A 59 -1.50 7.93 -5.65
N ASP A 60 -1.11 9.04 -6.28
CA ASP A 60 -1.58 9.41 -7.61
C ASP A 60 -1.16 8.38 -8.67
N LEU A 61 0.07 7.86 -8.58
CA LEU A 61 0.56 6.80 -9.48
C LEU A 61 -0.26 5.52 -9.35
N ILE A 62 -0.46 5.01 -8.13
CA ILE A 62 -1.22 3.77 -7.93
C ILE A 62 -2.68 3.93 -8.33
N TYR A 63 -3.29 5.10 -8.09
CA TYR A 63 -4.65 5.39 -8.57
C TYR A 63 -4.70 5.31 -10.10
N LEU A 64 -3.79 5.98 -10.82
CA LEU A 64 -3.76 5.99 -12.30
C LEU A 64 -3.51 4.60 -12.88
N LEU A 65 -2.58 3.82 -12.30
CA LEU A 65 -2.32 2.45 -12.73
C LEU A 65 -3.57 1.57 -12.54
N CYS A 66 -4.22 1.64 -11.38
CA CYS A 66 -5.46 0.90 -11.11
C CYS A 66 -6.59 1.31 -12.06
N ARG A 67 -6.71 2.62 -12.40
CA ARG A 67 -7.68 3.11 -13.38
C ARG A 67 -7.37 2.57 -14.78
N GLY A 68 -6.10 2.65 -15.19
CA GLY A 68 -5.66 2.21 -16.53
C GLY A 68 -5.89 0.72 -16.78
N MET A 69 -5.64 -0.12 -15.78
CA MET A 69 -5.83 -1.57 -15.87
C MET A 69 -7.25 -2.04 -15.50
N ARG A 70 -8.13 -1.13 -15.08
CA ARG A 70 -9.49 -1.42 -14.59
C ARG A 70 -9.47 -2.41 -13.42
N ALA A 71 -8.57 -2.19 -12.47
CA ALA A 71 -8.44 -3.05 -11.29
C ALA A 71 -9.74 -3.14 -10.50
N THR A 72 -10.09 -4.35 -10.07
CA THR A 72 -11.27 -4.64 -9.26
C THR A 72 -10.92 -5.35 -7.95
N ARG A 73 -9.75 -5.98 -7.88
CA ARG A 73 -9.24 -6.64 -6.66
C ARG A 73 -7.82 -6.20 -6.39
N VAL A 74 -7.64 -5.52 -5.27
CA VAL A 74 -6.38 -4.89 -4.88
C VAL A 74 -5.98 -5.36 -3.48
N VAL A 75 -4.69 -5.55 -3.26
CA VAL A 75 -4.10 -5.84 -1.95
C VAL A 75 -3.31 -4.63 -1.45
N ASP A 76 -3.49 -4.28 -0.19
CA ASP A 76 -2.81 -3.17 0.47
C ASP A 76 -2.16 -3.69 1.77
N PHE A 77 -0.92 -4.15 1.67
CA PHE A 77 -0.17 -4.65 2.81
C PHE A 77 0.40 -3.50 3.63
N ALA A 78 0.18 -3.55 4.96
CA ALA A 78 0.48 -2.52 5.94
C ALA A 78 -0.33 -1.24 5.74
N THR A 79 -1.64 -1.41 5.73
CA THR A 79 -2.67 -0.35 5.51
C THR A 79 -2.46 0.90 6.37
N SER A 80 -1.88 0.79 7.57
CA SER A 80 -1.69 1.88 8.51
C SER A 80 -3.02 2.63 8.78
N ILE A 81 -3.05 3.94 8.58
CA ILE A 81 -4.26 4.76 8.76
C ILE A 81 -5.13 4.85 7.49
N GLY A 82 -4.82 4.06 6.44
CA GLY A 82 -5.61 3.93 5.23
C GLY A 82 -5.29 4.91 4.10
N MET A 83 -4.11 5.53 4.09
CA MET A 83 -3.75 6.49 3.03
C MET A 83 -3.74 5.84 1.64
N SER A 84 -2.96 4.77 1.45
CA SER A 84 -2.91 3.98 0.21
C SER A 84 -4.26 3.40 -0.14
N THR A 85 -4.95 2.85 0.87
CA THR A 85 -6.28 2.26 0.71
C THR A 85 -7.29 3.24 0.13
N LEU A 86 -7.25 4.53 0.52
CA LEU A 86 -8.13 5.57 -0.04
C LEU A 86 -7.91 5.75 -1.54
N TYR A 87 -6.66 5.78 -2.01
CA TYR A 87 -6.35 5.87 -3.45
C TYR A 87 -6.84 4.64 -4.20
N PHE A 88 -6.61 3.44 -3.65
CA PHE A 88 -7.07 2.19 -4.25
C PHE A 88 -8.59 2.08 -4.27
N ALA A 89 -9.27 2.36 -3.15
CA ALA A 89 -10.71 2.27 -3.05
C ALA A 89 -11.41 3.29 -3.97
N ALA A 90 -10.86 4.50 -4.11
CA ALA A 90 -11.33 5.47 -5.08
C ALA A 90 -11.20 4.92 -6.52
N ALA A 91 -10.04 4.34 -6.88
CA ALA A 91 -9.83 3.77 -8.21
C ALA A 91 -10.79 2.61 -8.50
N VAL A 92 -10.95 1.69 -7.55
CA VAL A 92 -11.86 0.53 -7.67
C VAL A 92 -13.32 0.98 -7.81
N ARG A 93 -13.78 1.93 -6.99
CA ARG A 93 -15.11 2.55 -7.13
C ARG A 93 -15.30 3.14 -8.52
N ASP A 94 -14.35 3.94 -8.97
CA ASP A 94 -14.42 4.66 -10.24
C ASP A 94 -14.27 3.73 -11.46
N ASN A 95 -13.80 2.48 -11.25
CA ASN A 95 -13.81 1.40 -12.24
C ASN A 95 -15.15 0.67 -12.34
N GLY A 96 -16.11 0.96 -11.46
CA GLY A 96 -17.43 0.32 -11.43
C GLY A 96 -17.62 -0.70 -10.31
N GLY A 97 -16.67 -0.81 -9.39
CA GLY A 97 -16.75 -1.68 -8.21
C GLY A 97 -15.63 -2.69 -8.10
N GLY A 98 -15.59 -3.36 -6.95
CA GLY A 98 -14.57 -4.32 -6.56
C GLY A 98 -14.20 -4.17 -5.09
N THR A 99 -13.02 -4.65 -4.69
CA THR A 99 -12.58 -4.61 -3.29
C THR A 99 -11.09 -4.36 -3.16
N VAL A 100 -10.73 -3.57 -2.16
CA VAL A 100 -9.35 -3.44 -1.65
C VAL A 100 -9.25 -4.25 -0.37
N ILE A 101 -8.35 -5.22 -0.34
CA ILE A 101 -8.08 -6.05 0.83
C ILE A 101 -6.86 -5.46 1.53
N GLY A 102 -7.12 -4.75 2.62
CA GLY A 102 -6.08 -4.18 3.48
C GLY A 102 -5.70 -5.13 4.61
N SER A 103 -4.44 -5.16 5.01
CA SER A 103 -3.97 -5.87 6.20
C SER A 103 -3.20 -4.93 7.11
N GLU A 104 -3.61 -4.88 8.39
CA GLU A 104 -2.98 -4.04 9.40
C GLU A 104 -2.93 -4.77 10.75
N LEU A 105 -1.77 -4.76 11.39
CA LEU A 105 -1.54 -5.48 12.65
C LEU A 105 -2.08 -4.72 13.86
N VAL A 106 -2.03 -3.38 13.84
CA VAL A 106 -2.34 -2.53 15.00
C VAL A 106 -3.83 -2.18 15.04
N PRO A 107 -4.63 -2.67 16.01
CA PRO A 107 -6.09 -2.50 16.04
C PRO A 107 -6.54 -1.04 15.97
N LYS A 108 -5.80 -0.12 16.61
CA LYS A 108 -6.10 1.32 16.57
C LYS A 108 -5.97 1.89 15.16
N LYS A 109 -4.96 1.45 14.40
CA LYS A 109 -4.79 1.86 12.99
C LYS A 109 -5.89 1.29 12.11
N VAL A 110 -6.26 0.01 12.33
CA VAL A 110 -7.44 -0.61 11.65
C VAL A 110 -8.69 0.23 11.85
N ALA A 111 -9.01 0.59 13.11
CA ALA A 111 -10.17 1.41 13.42
C ALA A 111 -10.08 2.80 12.75
N THR A 112 -8.88 3.37 12.69
CA THR A 112 -8.64 4.67 12.05
C THR A 112 -8.79 4.58 10.53
N ALA A 113 -8.24 3.56 9.88
CA ALA A 113 -8.37 3.33 8.44
C ALA A 113 -9.85 3.16 8.04
N ARG A 114 -10.60 2.32 8.77
CA ARG A 114 -12.03 2.13 8.54
C ARG A 114 -12.83 3.43 8.66
N ARG A 115 -12.50 4.28 9.63
CA ARG A 115 -13.13 5.60 9.80
C ARG A 115 -12.80 6.53 8.63
N ASN A 116 -11.55 6.60 8.23
CA ASN A 116 -11.12 7.43 7.10
C ASN A 116 -11.81 7.02 5.79
N LEU A 117 -11.97 5.71 5.56
CA LEU A 117 -12.71 5.18 4.42
C LEU A 117 -14.20 5.55 4.48
N ALA A 118 -14.82 5.47 5.66
CA ALA A 118 -16.21 5.88 5.85
C ALA A 118 -16.40 7.40 5.61
N ASP A 119 -15.50 8.24 6.15
CA ASP A 119 -15.49 9.69 5.94
C ASP A 119 -15.37 10.05 4.45
N ALA A 120 -14.65 9.24 3.68
CA ALA A 120 -14.48 9.41 2.23
C ALA A 120 -15.60 8.79 1.38
N GLY A 121 -16.58 8.10 2.00
CA GLY A 121 -17.63 7.38 1.28
C GLY A 121 -17.12 6.15 0.52
N LEU A 122 -16.03 5.52 1.00
CA LEU A 122 -15.36 4.40 0.35
C LEU A 122 -15.40 3.10 1.16
N ALA A 123 -16.14 3.05 2.28
CA ALA A 123 -16.17 1.89 3.17
C ALA A 123 -16.59 0.59 2.46
N ASP A 124 -17.51 0.66 1.51
CA ASP A 124 -18.03 -0.51 0.78
C ASP A 124 -17.01 -1.10 -0.23
N TYR A 125 -15.91 -0.40 -0.47
CA TYR A 125 -14.88 -0.79 -1.42
C TYR A 125 -13.60 -1.32 -0.75
N ALA A 126 -13.61 -1.49 0.59
CA ALA A 126 -12.42 -1.93 1.31
C ALA A 126 -12.77 -2.93 2.44
N ASP A 127 -12.02 -4.02 2.47
CA ASP A 127 -12.01 -5.02 3.54
C ASP A 127 -10.69 -4.90 4.31
N ILE A 128 -10.70 -4.18 5.43
CA ILE A 128 -9.50 -4.02 6.28
C ILE A 128 -9.46 -5.14 7.29
N ARG A 129 -8.53 -6.05 7.13
CA ARG A 129 -8.31 -7.23 7.96
C ARG A 129 -7.31 -6.92 9.06
N GLU A 130 -7.73 -7.10 10.31
CA GLU A 130 -6.88 -6.96 11.48
C GLU A 130 -6.05 -8.23 11.67
N GLY A 131 -4.74 -8.07 11.83
CA GLY A 131 -3.82 -9.16 12.15
C GLY A 131 -2.60 -9.23 11.26
N ASP A 132 -1.83 -10.30 11.44
CA ASP A 132 -0.62 -10.57 10.68
C ASP A 132 -0.93 -10.84 9.20
N ALA A 133 -0.32 -10.07 8.32
CA ALA A 133 -0.50 -10.17 6.87
C ALA A 133 -0.19 -11.57 6.32
N ARG A 134 0.75 -12.29 6.93
CA ARG A 134 1.08 -13.68 6.59
C ARG A 134 -0.07 -14.66 6.80
N GLN A 135 -1.09 -14.26 7.54
CA GLN A 135 -2.33 -15.02 7.76
C GLN A 135 -3.51 -14.38 7.02
N THR A 136 -3.67 -13.07 7.15
CA THR A 136 -4.84 -12.35 6.64
C THR A 136 -4.88 -12.26 5.11
N LEU A 137 -3.72 -12.38 4.43
CA LEU A 137 -3.61 -12.31 2.96
C LEU A 137 -3.48 -13.67 2.27
N ARG A 138 -3.68 -14.80 2.97
CA ARG A 138 -3.62 -16.14 2.37
C ARG A 138 -4.77 -16.43 1.40
N ASP A 139 -5.94 -15.91 1.69
CA ASP A 139 -7.13 -16.06 0.83
C ASP A 139 -7.63 -14.67 0.44
N LEU A 140 -7.49 -14.35 -0.83
CA LEU A 140 -7.87 -13.05 -1.42
C LEU A 140 -9.18 -13.14 -2.22
N GLY A 141 -9.83 -14.32 -2.24
CA GLY A 141 -11.14 -14.52 -2.85
C GLY A 141 -11.16 -14.43 -4.37
N GLY A 142 -10.00 -14.52 -5.02
CA GLY A 142 -9.88 -14.53 -6.48
C GLY A 142 -8.64 -13.81 -6.99
N PRO A 143 -8.44 -13.75 -8.32
CA PRO A 143 -7.26 -13.13 -8.92
C PRO A 143 -7.10 -11.66 -8.52
N VAL A 144 -5.87 -11.28 -8.17
CA VAL A 144 -5.49 -9.93 -7.77
C VAL A 144 -4.97 -9.15 -8.97
N ASP A 145 -5.44 -7.93 -9.13
CA ASP A 145 -5.01 -7.01 -10.18
C ASP A 145 -3.79 -6.21 -9.78
N PHE A 146 -3.74 -5.77 -8.51
CA PHE A 146 -2.70 -4.89 -8.00
C PHE A 146 -2.40 -5.20 -6.54
N ALA A 147 -1.13 -5.15 -6.15
CA ALA A 147 -0.72 -5.27 -4.76
C ALA A 147 0.31 -4.21 -4.38
N LEU A 148 0.11 -3.53 -3.25
CA LEU A 148 1.12 -2.68 -2.61
C LEU A 148 1.76 -3.46 -1.47
N MET A 149 3.09 -3.51 -1.48
CA MET A 149 3.94 -4.09 -0.44
C MET A 149 4.65 -2.95 0.30
N ASP A 150 4.07 -2.48 1.40
CA ASP A 150 4.65 -1.45 2.26
C ASP A 150 4.97 -2.07 3.63
N GLY A 151 6.03 -2.89 3.66
CA GLY A 151 6.36 -3.70 4.82
C GLY A 151 6.86 -2.87 6.01
N TRP A 152 6.63 -3.40 7.22
CA TRP A 152 7.23 -2.90 8.44
C TRP A 152 8.68 -3.40 8.56
N PRO A 153 9.65 -2.55 8.96
CA PRO A 153 11.03 -2.98 9.11
C PRO A 153 11.15 -3.98 10.26
N THR A 154 11.79 -5.10 9.97
CA THR A 154 12.17 -6.11 10.96
C THR A 154 13.68 -6.27 10.96
N ASP A 155 14.26 -6.65 12.10
CA ASP A 155 15.69 -6.98 12.18
C ASP A 155 15.96 -8.44 11.77
N GLN A 156 14.95 -9.12 11.22
CA GLN A 156 14.99 -10.52 10.79
C GLN A 156 14.96 -10.62 9.28
N ALA A 157 15.63 -11.62 8.76
CA ALA A 157 15.51 -12.07 7.38
C ALA A 157 14.69 -13.39 7.35
N PRO A 158 13.80 -13.57 6.38
CA PRO A 158 13.44 -12.61 5.33
C PRO A 158 12.65 -11.41 5.84
N SER A 159 12.61 -10.32 5.06
CA SER A 159 11.77 -9.15 5.34
C SER A 159 10.28 -9.50 5.28
N LEU A 160 9.43 -8.72 5.96
CA LEU A 160 7.98 -8.91 5.84
C LEU A 160 7.48 -8.70 4.40
N ALA A 161 8.08 -7.78 3.65
CA ALA A 161 7.73 -7.58 2.25
C ALA A 161 8.01 -8.83 1.42
N ARG A 162 9.15 -9.52 1.67
CA ARG A 162 9.49 -10.78 1.04
C ARG A 162 8.51 -11.89 1.42
N GLU A 163 8.24 -12.10 2.70
CA GLU A 163 7.32 -13.13 3.17
C GLU A 163 5.90 -12.94 2.60
N VAL A 164 5.42 -11.69 2.57
CA VAL A 164 4.07 -11.38 2.09
C VAL A 164 3.97 -11.48 0.56
N VAL A 165 4.99 -11.03 -0.19
CA VAL A 165 4.94 -11.18 -1.65
C VAL A 165 4.93 -12.64 -2.08
N GLU A 166 5.61 -13.54 -1.38
CA GLU A 166 5.56 -14.98 -1.66
C GLU A 166 4.15 -15.57 -1.48
N ILE A 167 3.37 -15.05 -0.52
CA ILE A 167 1.97 -15.45 -0.29
C ILE A 167 1.04 -14.88 -1.35
N VAL A 168 1.25 -13.63 -1.75
CA VAL A 168 0.35 -12.88 -2.64
C VAL A 168 0.65 -13.16 -4.12
N ALA A 169 1.90 -13.33 -4.51
CA ALA A 169 2.33 -13.50 -5.90
C ALA A 169 1.62 -14.61 -6.68
N PRO A 170 1.33 -15.81 -6.09
CA PRO A 170 0.58 -16.85 -6.79
C PRO A 170 -0.87 -16.45 -7.10
N GLN A 171 -1.42 -15.46 -6.39
CA GLN A 171 -2.79 -14.96 -6.54
C GLN A 171 -2.88 -13.75 -7.48
N ILE A 172 -1.74 -13.18 -7.89
CA ILE A 172 -1.69 -12.08 -8.85
C ILE A 172 -1.84 -12.65 -10.25
N ARG A 173 -2.80 -12.10 -11.00
CA ARG A 173 -3.00 -12.49 -12.40
C ARG A 173 -1.85 -12.02 -13.31
N THR A 174 -1.65 -12.66 -14.43
CA THR A 174 -0.77 -12.14 -15.49
C THR A 174 -1.23 -10.74 -15.92
N GLY A 175 -0.30 -9.80 -16.05
CA GLY A 175 -0.54 -8.37 -16.27
C GLY A 175 -0.93 -7.60 -15.00
N GLY A 176 -0.99 -8.26 -13.83
CA GLY A 176 -1.16 -7.59 -12.55
C GLY A 176 0.11 -6.88 -12.09
N PHE A 177 -0.05 -5.82 -11.31
CA PHE A 177 1.07 -5.02 -10.79
C PHE A 177 1.37 -5.34 -9.33
N VAL A 178 2.65 -5.22 -8.97
CA VAL A 178 3.11 -5.11 -7.59
C VAL A 178 3.94 -3.84 -7.46
N VAL A 179 3.68 -3.06 -6.41
CA VAL A 179 4.54 -1.94 -6.01
C VAL A 179 5.09 -2.23 -4.63
N ASN A 180 6.41 -2.14 -4.47
CA ASN A 180 7.04 -2.16 -3.17
C ASN A 180 7.56 -0.76 -2.84
N ASP A 181 7.19 -0.25 -1.66
CA ASP A 181 7.46 1.12 -1.26
C ASP A 181 8.91 1.35 -0.82
N ASN A 182 9.54 0.34 -0.23
CA ASN A 182 10.87 0.47 0.37
C ASN A 182 11.97 -0.27 -0.40
N ALA A 183 11.60 -1.09 -1.39
CA ALA A 183 12.48 -1.90 -2.23
C ALA A 183 13.55 -2.66 -1.42
N GLU A 184 13.11 -3.43 -0.42
CA GLU A 184 13.97 -4.30 0.39
C GLU A 184 14.76 -5.26 -0.50
N ALA A 185 16.03 -5.51 -0.14
CA ALA A 185 16.96 -6.27 -1.00
C ALA A 185 16.45 -7.68 -1.34
N ASP A 186 15.88 -8.40 -0.37
CA ASP A 186 15.34 -9.75 -0.56
C ASP A 186 14.02 -9.76 -1.33
N PHE A 187 13.20 -8.70 -1.22
CA PHE A 187 12.05 -8.50 -2.11
C PHE A 187 12.51 -8.32 -3.57
N LEU A 188 13.55 -7.49 -3.79
CA LEU A 188 14.12 -7.27 -5.12
C LEU A 188 14.69 -8.56 -5.71
N GLU A 189 15.38 -9.38 -4.91
CA GLU A 189 15.84 -10.70 -5.34
C GLU A 189 14.69 -11.57 -5.85
N PHE A 190 13.56 -11.57 -5.12
CA PHE A 190 12.37 -12.34 -5.52
C PHE A 190 11.77 -11.87 -6.83
N VAL A 191 11.48 -10.58 -6.97
CA VAL A 191 10.76 -10.08 -8.16
C VAL A 191 11.64 -10.00 -9.40
N ARG A 192 12.96 -9.99 -9.23
CA ARG A 192 13.94 -9.98 -10.34
C ARG A 192 14.42 -11.36 -10.74
N ASP A 193 14.07 -12.40 -9.98
CA ASP A 193 14.27 -13.79 -10.41
C ASP A 193 13.24 -14.16 -11.49
N PRO A 194 13.66 -14.49 -12.72
CA PRO A 194 12.75 -14.85 -13.81
C PRO A 194 11.83 -16.02 -13.47
N ALA A 195 12.24 -16.92 -12.57
CA ALA A 195 11.43 -18.05 -12.13
C ALA A 195 10.13 -17.63 -11.42
N ASN A 196 10.08 -16.43 -10.84
CA ASN A 196 8.91 -15.92 -10.15
C ASN A 196 7.94 -15.18 -11.09
N GLY A 197 8.28 -15.04 -12.37
CA GLY A 197 7.39 -14.54 -13.42
C GLY A 197 7.07 -13.05 -13.31
N PHE A 198 8.02 -12.23 -12.87
CA PHE A 198 7.91 -10.77 -12.84
C PHE A 198 8.96 -10.11 -13.73
N ILE A 199 8.62 -8.92 -14.21
CA ILE A 199 9.57 -7.91 -14.70
C ILE A 199 9.39 -6.65 -13.86
N SER A 200 10.45 -5.89 -13.61
CA SER A 200 10.37 -4.73 -12.73
C SER A 200 11.28 -3.58 -13.13
N VAL A 201 10.99 -2.41 -12.54
CA VAL A 201 11.78 -1.19 -12.67
C VAL A 201 11.77 -0.41 -11.37
N SER A 202 12.94 0.11 -10.97
CA SER A 202 13.04 1.04 -9.84
C SER A 202 12.63 2.45 -10.26
N LEU A 203 11.75 3.06 -9.48
CA LEU A 203 11.27 4.42 -9.66
C LEU A 203 11.87 5.33 -8.57
N PRO A 204 12.31 6.57 -8.90
CA PRO A 204 12.88 7.50 -7.92
C PRO A 204 11.79 8.20 -7.09
N LEU A 205 10.85 7.43 -6.56
CA LEU A 205 9.78 7.90 -5.68
C LEU A 205 10.11 7.52 -4.24
N LYS A 206 9.90 8.43 -3.30
CA LYS A 206 10.15 8.24 -1.86
C LYS A 206 11.55 7.67 -1.52
N GLY A 207 12.49 7.81 -2.42
CA GLY A 207 13.85 7.30 -2.28
C GLY A 207 14.12 6.00 -3.05
N ASN A 208 13.23 5.04 -3.02
CA ASN A 208 13.33 3.82 -3.83
C ASN A 208 12.00 3.05 -3.83
N THR A 209 11.29 3.09 -4.93
CA THR A 209 10.03 2.34 -5.13
C THR A 209 10.23 1.36 -6.28
N GLU A 210 9.90 0.09 -6.11
CA GLU A 210 9.97 -0.89 -7.19
C GLU A 210 8.57 -1.13 -7.75
N LEU A 211 8.42 -0.98 -9.07
CA LEU A 211 7.20 -1.32 -9.82
C LEU A 211 7.43 -2.60 -10.60
N CYS A 212 6.58 -3.59 -10.37
CA CYS A 212 6.67 -4.92 -10.98
C CYS A 212 5.39 -5.24 -11.74
N VAL A 213 5.54 -6.04 -12.81
CA VAL A 213 4.41 -6.62 -13.56
C VAL A 213 4.57 -8.14 -13.58
N LYS A 214 3.49 -8.86 -13.26
CA LYS A 214 3.41 -10.32 -13.40
C LYS A 214 3.28 -10.67 -14.89
N VAL A 215 4.21 -11.47 -15.44
CA VAL A 215 4.23 -11.82 -16.87
C VAL A 215 3.97 -13.32 -17.13
N SER A 216 4.08 -14.17 -16.10
CA SER A 216 3.76 -15.59 -16.19
C SER A 216 3.28 -16.18 -14.86
#